data_503fdf8ecc9516df62e9cef8ae2d9972
#
_entry.id   503fdf8ecc9516df62e9cef8ae2d9972
#
_cell.length_a   1.000
_cell.length_b   1.000
_cell.length_c   1.000
_cell.angle_alpha   90.00
_cell.angle_beta   90.00
_cell.angle_gamma   90.00
#
_symmetry.space_group_name_H-M   'P 1'
#
loop_
_entity.id
_entity.type
_entity.pdbx_description
1 polymer ?
#
loop_
_entity_poly.entity_id
_entity_poly.type
_entity_poly.pdbx_seq_one_letter_code
_entity_poly.pdbx_strand_id
1 'polypeptide(L)'
;LPIYSLASGFANKIRNLIWQECVDYKADEQALASYGLDQPTVTAEMHYRQSTQVETSLTADDGMPVYETVEEEKVFCIEIGNYTGNACYAHIAGSSMVYLVNASLSDELMYMDYQNLRPDEVICLPLSDLTDVEAIVDGQTKSFHKVSRTVSDEENETTMETVYLFEGKKAEIENLLYMLNGLTATGFADKTEPKRTAELAFLFTQNQNDHSNFELVFYPYDSTSCLVTIDGESTVFVSR
;
A
#
# COMPACT_ATOMS: atom_id res chain seq x y z
N LEU A 1 -1.80 -3.82 3.30
CA LEU A 1 -1.42 -2.43 3.60
C LEU A 1 -1.50 -1.60 2.33
N PRO A 2 -2.20 -0.49 2.32
CA PRO A 2 -2.30 0.38 1.18
C PRO A 2 -0.94 0.99 0.88
N ILE A 3 -0.41 0.75 -0.27
CA ILE A 3 0.84 1.29 -0.81
C ILE A 3 0.43 2.44 -1.73
N TYR A 4 0.88 3.56 -1.58
CA TYR A 4 0.17 4.67 -1.52
C TYR A 4 0.55 5.76 -2.43
N SER A 5 0.40 6.98 -2.24
CA SER A 5 0.31 7.98 -3.27
C SER A 5 1.55 8.07 -4.18
N LEU A 6 2.77 7.97 -3.64
CA LEU A 6 4.01 8.10 -4.43
C LEU A 6 4.38 6.82 -5.17
N ALA A 7 4.32 5.66 -4.50
CA ALA A 7 4.58 4.37 -5.15
C ALA A 7 3.53 4.07 -6.22
N SER A 8 2.25 4.37 -5.97
CA SER A 8 1.18 4.26 -6.98
C SER A 8 1.37 5.24 -8.12
N GLY A 9 1.79 6.47 -7.82
CA GLY A 9 2.12 7.46 -8.84
C GLY A 9 3.24 6.97 -9.76
N PHE A 10 4.24 6.33 -9.18
CA PHE A 10 5.33 5.74 -9.93
C PHE A 10 4.91 4.53 -10.77
N ALA A 11 4.20 3.57 -10.18
CA ALA A 11 3.65 2.44 -10.92
C ALA A 11 2.76 2.89 -12.09
N ASN A 12 1.99 3.97 -11.92
CA ASN A 12 1.20 4.57 -13.00
C ASN A 12 2.07 5.20 -14.10
N LYS A 13 3.22 5.76 -13.79
CA LYS A 13 4.15 6.28 -14.82
C LYS A 13 4.72 5.15 -15.68
N ILE A 14 5.11 4.02 -15.07
CA ILE A 14 5.55 2.84 -15.82
C ILE A 14 4.39 2.25 -16.63
N ARG A 15 3.20 2.12 -16.03
CA ARG A 15 2.00 1.62 -16.70
C ARG A 15 1.60 2.44 -17.92
N ASN A 16 1.77 3.76 -17.83
CA ASN A 16 1.42 4.72 -18.89
C ASN A 16 2.65 5.16 -19.69
N LEU A 17 3.71 4.34 -19.70
CA LEU A 17 4.93 4.63 -20.44
C LEU A 17 4.63 4.86 -21.92
N ILE A 18 5.12 5.98 -22.45
CA ILE A 18 5.00 6.32 -23.86
C ILE A 18 6.31 5.99 -24.57
N TRP A 19 6.26 4.98 -25.41
CA TRP A 19 7.30 4.67 -26.37
C TRP A 19 7.24 5.70 -27.52
N GLN A 20 8.25 6.57 -27.61
CA GLN A 20 8.22 7.70 -28.55
C GLN A 20 8.53 7.27 -29.99
N GLU A 21 9.57 6.49 -30.17
CA GLU A 21 10.07 6.04 -31.47
C GLU A 21 10.69 4.66 -31.32
N CYS A 22 10.48 3.78 -32.29
CA CYS A 22 11.22 2.55 -32.42
C CYS A 22 12.49 2.82 -33.23
N VAL A 23 13.64 2.79 -32.56
CA VAL A 23 14.94 3.11 -33.16
C VAL A 23 15.53 1.91 -33.88
N ASP A 24 15.33 0.73 -33.29
CA ASP A 24 15.78 -0.54 -33.85
C ASP A 24 14.78 -1.63 -33.47
N TYR A 25 14.28 -2.36 -34.45
CA TYR A 25 13.32 -3.44 -34.19
C TYR A 25 13.98 -4.82 -34.10
N LYS A 26 15.31 -4.92 -34.36
CA LYS A 26 16.07 -6.17 -34.34
C LYS A 26 17.53 -5.92 -33.98
N ALA A 27 17.78 -5.20 -32.89
CA ALA A 27 19.12 -4.92 -32.40
C ALA A 27 19.84 -6.23 -32.05
N ASP A 28 21.07 -6.37 -32.53
CA ASP A 28 21.99 -7.41 -32.10
C ASP A 28 22.76 -6.95 -30.83
N GLU A 29 23.61 -7.82 -30.31
CA GLU A 29 24.40 -7.53 -29.10
C GLU A 29 25.27 -6.29 -29.25
N GLN A 30 25.86 -6.05 -30.43
CA GLN A 30 26.71 -4.89 -30.69
C GLN A 30 25.87 -3.61 -30.75
N ALA A 31 24.67 -3.67 -31.33
CA ALA A 31 23.73 -2.57 -31.36
C ALA A 31 23.22 -2.25 -29.94
N LEU A 32 22.82 -3.27 -29.15
CA LEU A 32 22.41 -3.09 -27.75
C LEU A 32 23.52 -2.43 -26.93
N ALA A 33 24.77 -2.84 -27.11
CA ALA A 33 25.91 -2.21 -26.44
C ALA A 33 26.08 -0.72 -26.86
N SER A 34 25.83 -0.39 -28.11
CA SER A 34 25.91 1.01 -28.58
C SER A 34 24.83 1.91 -27.97
N TYR A 35 23.68 1.33 -27.64
CA TYR A 35 22.59 2.01 -26.94
C TYR A 35 22.77 2.02 -25.41
N GLY A 36 23.81 1.33 -24.89
CA GLY A 36 24.05 1.17 -23.44
C GLY A 36 23.07 0.22 -22.77
N LEU A 37 22.48 -0.71 -23.52
CA LEU A 37 21.50 -1.68 -23.05
C LEU A 37 22.12 -3.04 -22.70
N ASP A 38 23.41 -3.23 -22.94
CA ASP A 38 24.21 -4.34 -22.41
C ASP A 38 24.59 -4.13 -20.94
N GLN A 39 24.66 -2.86 -20.51
CA GLN A 39 24.84 -2.42 -19.13
C GLN A 39 23.89 -1.25 -18.84
N PRO A 40 22.61 -1.51 -18.68
CA PRO A 40 21.60 -0.46 -18.55
C PRO A 40 21.88 0.44 -17.34
N THR A 41 21.72 1.74 -17.51
CA THR A 41 21.87 2.72 -16.43
C THR A 41 20.78 2.55 -15.39
N VAL A 42 19.59 2.15 -15.83
CA VAL A 42 18.42 1.89 -14.98
C VAL A 42 17.75 0.60 -15.43
N THR A 43 17.42 -0.24 -14.45
CA THR A 43 16.54 -1.40 -14.61
C THR A 43 15.36 -1.25 -13.66
N ALA A 44 14.15 -1.25 -14.18
CA ALA A 44 12.94 -1.21 -13.36
C ALA A 44 12.10 -2.45 -13.63
N GLU A 45 11.86 -3.22 -12.57
CA GLU A 45 11.06 -4.42 -12.58
C GLU A 45 9.77 -4.21 -11.80
N MET A 46 8.64 -4.55 -12.39
CA MET A 46 7.33 -4.44 -11.80
C MET A 46 6.63 -5.79 -11.81
N HIS A 47 6.31 -6.29 -10.63
CA HIS A 47 5.48 -7.48 -10.44
C HIS A 47 4.02 -7.05 -10.31
N TYR A 48 3.15 -7.68 -11.06
CA TYR A 48 1.71 -7.37 -11.04
C TYR A 48 0.87 -8.62 -11.25
N ARG A 49 -0.38 -8.57 -10.81
CA ARG A 49 -1.37 -9.61 -11.08
C ARG A 49 -2.27 -9.17 -12.21
N GLN A 50 -2.42 -10.04 -13.18
CA GLN A 50 -3.34 -9.87 -14.28
C GLN A 50 -4.51 -10.81 -14.09
N SER A 51 -5.72 -10.24 -13.96
CA SER A 51 -6.96 -11.00 -13.89
C SER A 51 -7.52 -11.14 -15.31
N THR A 52 -7.78 -12.38 -15.72
CA THR A 52 -8.40 -12.69 -17.02
C THR A 52 -9.65 -13.52 -16.77
N GLN A 53 -10.75 -13.18 -17.45
CA GLN A 53 -11.94 -14.02 -17.43
C GLN A 53 -11.80 -15.13 -18.48
N VAL A 54 -11.88 -16.37 -18.03
CA VAL A 54 -11.81 -17.56 -18.86
C VAL A 54 -13.18 -18.23 -18.87
N GLU A 55 -13.69 -18.53 -20.07
CA GLU A 55 -14.94 -19.26 -20.23
C GLU A 55 -14.76 -20.69 -19.70
N THR A 56 -15.64 -21.10 -18.79
CA THR A 56 -15.65 -22.47 -18.27
C THR A 56 -16.46 -23.38 -19.17
N SER A 57 -16.37 -24.68 -18.93
CA SER A 57 -17.24 -25.66 -19.63
C SER A 57 -18.68 -25.68 -19.11
N LEU A 58 -19.00 -24.81 -18.15
CA LEU A 58 -20.32 -24.72 -17.53
C LEU A 58 -21.19 -23.70 -18.26
N THR A 59 -22.48 -24.00 -18.31
CA THR A 59 -23.51 -23.09 -18.82
C THR A 59 -24.49 -22.78 -17.68
N ALA A 60 -24.84 -21.55 -17.49
CA ALA A 60 -25.85 -21.15 -16.52
C ALA A 60 -27.25 -21.57 -16.94
N ASP A 61 -28.22 -21.55 -16.04
CA ASP A 61 -29.60 -22.00 -16.29
C ASP A 61 -30.32 -21.22 -17.40
N ASP A 62 -29.84 -19.98 -17.68
CA ASP A 62 -30.33 -19.11 -18.77
C ASP A 62 -29.64 -19.39 -20.13
N GLY A 63 -28.75 -20.37 -20.19
CA GLY A 63 -27.99 -20.76 -21.40
C GLY A 63 -26.76 -19.92 -21.70
N MET A 64 -26.39 -19.00 -20.78
CA MET A 64 -25.19 -18.15 -20.94
C MET A 64 -23.93 -18.88 -20.46
N PRO A 65 -22.76 -18.64 -21.08
CA PRO A 65 -21.50 -19.22 -20.61
C PRO A 65 -21.11 -18.68 -19.24
N VAL A 66 -20.59 -19.55 -18.40
CA VAL A 66 -20.06 -19.17 -17.09
C VAL A 66 -18.57 -18.88 -17.23
N TYR A 67 -18.14 -17.73 -16.70
CA TYR A 67 -16.74 -17.30 -16.66
C TYR A 67 -16.17 -17.41 -15.26
N GLU A 68 -14.92 -17.83 -15.18
CA GLU A 68 -14.14 -17.74 -13.94
C GLU A 68 -13.01 -16.73 -14.10
N THR A 69 -12.65 -16.08 -12.99
CA THR A 69 -11.51 -15.15 -12.97
C THR A 69 -10.26 -15.93 -12.61
N VAL A 70 -9.30 -15.96 -13.56
CA VAL A 70 -7.97 -16.53 -13.33
C VAL A 70 -6.99 -15.39 -13.12
N GLU A 71 -6.24 -15.45 -12.02
CA GLU A 71 -5.18 -14.50 -11.73
C GLU A 71 -3.81 -15.12 -12.06
N GLU A 72 -3.02 -14.39 -12.83
CA GLU A 72 -1.64 -14.75 -13.15
C GLU A 72 -0.69 -13.67 -12.66
N GLU A 73 0.40 -14.10 -12.03
CA GLU A 73 1.50 -13.17 -11.71
C GLU A 73 2.32 -12.93 -12.99
N LYS A 74 2.55 -11.66 -13.28
CA LYS A 74 3.33 -11.17 -14.41
C LYS A 74 4.46 -10.28 -13.94
N VAL A 75 5.53 -10.28 -14.72
CA VAL A 75 6.67 -9.39 -14.50
C VAL A 75 6.85 -8.54 -15.75
N PHE A 76 6.94 -7.25 -15.56
CA PHE A 76 7.36 -6.30 -16.57
C PHE A 76 8.70 -5.71 -16.15
N CYS A 77 9.70 -5.81 -17.01
CA CYS A 77 11.03 -5.25 -16.76
C CYS A 77 11.43 -4.36 -17.93
N ILE A 78 11.73 -3.10 -17.63
CA ILE A 78 12.28 -2.15 -18.57
C ILE A 78 13.75 -1.86 -18.24
N GLU A 79 14.59 -1.85 -19.25
CA GLU A 79 16.01 -1.48 -19.17
C GLU A 79 16.21 -0.20 -19.97
N ILE A 80 16.88 0.78 -19.34
CA ILE A 80 17.14 2.11 -19.92
C ILE A 80 18.66 2.30 -20.00
N GLY A 81 19.14 2.62 -21.19
CA GLY A 81 20.53 2.81 -21.50
C GLY A 81 20.92 4.28 -21.66
N ASN A 82 21.71 4.57 -22.70
CA ASN A 82 22.30 5.87 -22.94
C ASN A 82 21.28 6.97 -23.24
N TYR A 83 21.63 8.19 -22.85
CA TYR A 83 20.88 9.40 -23.21
C TYR A 83 21.14 9.78 -24.67
N THR A 84 20.09 10.32 -25.32
CA THR A 84 20.17 10.95 -26.64
C THR A 84 19.24 12.17 -26.68
N GLY A 85 19.84 13.36 -26.52
CA GLY A 85 19.05 14.61 -26.35
C GLY A 85 18.17 14.58 -25.12
N ASN A 86 16.86 14.73 -25.29
CA ASN A 86 15.86 14.69 -24.21
C ASN A 86 15.21 13.30 -24.05
N ALA A 87 15.82 12.27 -24.63
CA ALA A 87 15.33 10.90 -24.58
C ALA A 87 16.43 9.94 -24.12
N CYS A 88 16.05 8.71 -23.76
CA CYS A 88 16.95 7.60 -23.50
C CYS A 88 16.56 6.42 -24.38
N TYR A 89 17.54 5.60 -24.74
CA TYR A 89 17.28 4.31 -25.33
C TYR A 89 16.72 3.37 -24.25
N ALA A 90 15.69 2.62 -24.60
CA ALA A 90 15.08 1.68 -23.69
C ALA A 90 14.54 0.45 -24.43
N HIS A 91 14.49 -0.68 -23.75
CA HIS A 91 13.80 -1.86 -24.23
C HIS A 91 13.13 -2.62 -23.08
N ILE A 92 12.22 -3.53 -23.42
CA ILE A 92 11.75 -4.52 -22.46
C ILE A 92 12.84 -5.58 -22.34
N ALA A 93 13.20 -5.97 -21.12
CA ALA A 93 14.24 -6.94 -20.87
C ALA A 93 14.08 -8.20 -21.70
N GLY A 94 15.15 -8.59 -22.40
CA GLY A 94 15.15 -9.72 -23.33
C GLY A 94 14.54 -9.44 -24.72
N SER A 95 14.07 -8.21 -24.98
CA SER A 95 13.60 -7.81 -26.32
C SER A 95 14.73 -7.25 -27.16
N SER A 96 14.75 -7.56 -28.45
CA SER A 96 15.65 -6.93 -29.42
C SER A 96 15.11 -5.60 -29.98
N MET A 97 13.91 -5.18 -29.58
CA MET A 97 13.31 -3.91 -30.01
C MET A 97 13.74 -2.78 -29.10
N VAL A 98 14.38 -1.77 -29.68
CA VAL A 98 14.86 -0.59 -28.96
C VAL A 98 14.00 0.61 -29.29
N TYR A 99 13.62 1.34 -28.29
CA TYR A 99 12.77 2.51 -28.36
C TYR A 99 13.42 3.72 -27.69
N LEU A 100 12.89 4.89 -27.97
CA LEU A 100 13.14 6.09 -27.18
C LEU A 100 12.04 6.27 -26.14
N VAL A 101 12.46 6.63 -24.92
CA VAL A 101 11.59 7.09 -23.84
C VAL A 101 12.06 8.46 -23.37
N ASN A 102 11.19 9.20 -22.70
CA ASN A 102 11.57 10.51 -22.17
C ASN A 102 12.67 10.37 -21.10
N ALA A 103 13.73 11.18 -21.22
CA ALA A 103 14.84 11.18 -20.27
C ALA A 103 14.42 11.44 -18.82
N SER A 104 13.35 12.22 -18.59
CA SER A 104 12.82 12.46 -17.24
C SER A 104 12.40 11.19 -16.51
N LEU A 105 11.97 10.14 -17.23
CA LEU A 105 11.67 8.85 -16.60
C LEU A 105 12.94 8.21 -16.05
N SER A 106 14.02 8.22 -16.82
CA SER A 106 15.32 7.70 -16.36
C SER A 106 15.82 8.45 -15.12
N ASP A 107 15.74 9.78 -15.15
CA ASP A 107 16.16 10.61 -14.02
C ASP A 107 15.33 10.33 -12.77
N GLU A 108 14.03 10.25 -12.89
CA GLU A 108 13.14 9.94 -11.77
C GLU A 108 13.41 8.55 -11.19
N LEU A 109 13.67 7.54 -12.04
CA LEU A 109 14.02 6.19 -11.62
C LEU A 109 15.39 6.13 -10.93
N MET A 110 16.39 6.82 -11.49
CA MET A 110 17.76 6.82 -10.97
C MET A 110 17.85 7.48 -9.59
N TYR A 111 17.05 8.53 -9.35
CA TYR A 111 17.03 9.28 -8.09
C TYR A 111 15.94 8.84 -7.13
N MET A 112 15.31 7.70 -7.41
CA MET A 112 14.30 7.14 -6.53
C MET A 112 14.95 6.66 -5.24
N ASP A 113 14.47 7.22 -4.12
CA ASP A 113 14.84 6.77 -2.79
C ASP A 113 13.65 6.04 -2.16
N TYR A 114 13.88 4.85 -1.62
CA TYR A 114 12.89 4.09 -0.88
C TYR A 114 12.23 4.91 0.23
N GLN A 115 12.99 5.76 0.92
CA GLN A 115 12.46 6.62 1.98
C GLN A 115 11.42 7.61 1.46
N ASN A 116 11.63 8.15 0.23
CA ASN A 116 10.70 9.06 -0.41
C ASN A 116 9.45 8.37 -0.96
N LEU A 117 9.45 7.03 -1.06
CA LEU A 117 8.29 6.24 -1.50
C LEU A 117 7.43 5.75 -0.33
N ARG A 118 7.94 5.83 0.89
CA ARG A 118 7.19 5.41 2.09
C ARG A 118 6.04 6.38 2.33
N PRO A 119 4.86 5.87 2.68
CA PRO A 119 3.73 6.72 3.05
C PRO A 119 4.03 7.46 4.35
N ASP A 120 3.58 8.68 4.45
CA ASP A 120 3.60 9.44 5.70
C ASP A 120 2.50 8.95 6.67
N GLU A 121 1.47 8.31 6.16
CA GLU A 121 0.42 7.71 6.96
C GLU A 121 0.97 6.53 7.76
N VAL A 122 0.79 6.57 9.07
CA VAL A 122 1.30 5.53 9.98
C VAL A 122 0.49 4.25 9.84
N ILE A 123 -0.83 4.38 9.78
CA ILE A 123 -1.77 3.28 9.61
C ILE A 123 -2.94 3.71 8.72
N CYS A 124 -3.60 2.72 8.12
CA CYS A 124 -4.89 2.89 7.46
C CYS A 124 -5.85 1.83 8.01
N LEU A 125 -6.67 2.22 8.97
CA LEU A 125 -7.65 1.34 9.58
C LEU A 125 -8.87 1.21 8.67
N PRO A 126 -9.24 0.00 8.24
CA PRO A 126 -10.51 -0.25 7.59
C PRO A 126 -11.64 -0.20 8.63
N LEU A 127 -12.10 1.01 8.99
CA LEU A 127 -13.04 1.23 10.11
C LEU A 127 -14.33 0.42 9.98
N SER A 128 -14.76 0.09 8.75
CA SER A 128 -15.89 -0.80 8.49
C SER A 128 -15.68 -2.21 9.04
N ASP A 129 -14.46 -2.71 8.94
CA ASP A 129 -14.11 -4.10 9.18
C ASP A 129 -13.64 -4.36 10.61
N LEU A 130 -13.40 -3.29 11.39
CA LEU A 130 -13.06 -3.43 12.81
C LEU A 130 -14.23 -3.99 13.60
N THR A 131 -13.97 -5.01 14.41
CA THR A 131 -14.94 -5.59 15.35
C THR A 131 -14.65 -5.19 16.79
N ASP A 132 -13.37 -5.18 17.15
CA ASP A 132 -12.94 -4.90 18.50
C ASP A 132 -11.73 -3.97 18.50
N VAL A 133 -11.66 -3.13 19.52
CA VAL A 133 -10.52 -2.24 19.79
C VAL A 133 -10.20 -2.35 21.27
N GLU A 134 -8.96 -2.71 21.58
CA GLU A 134 -8.45 -2.62 22.94
C GLU A 134 -7.47 -1.47 23.04
N ALA A 135 -7.68 -0.59 24.01
CA ALA A 135 -6.76 0.50 24.32
C ALA A 135 -6.11 0.24 25.68
N ILE A 136 -4.78 0.23 25.70
CA ILE A 136 -3.99 0.02 26.91
C ILE A 136 -3.30 1.35 27.24
N VAL A 137 -3.68 1.94 28.38
CA VAL A 137 -3.13 3.21 28.88
C VAL A 137 -2.68 3.00 30.30
N ASP A 138 -1.43 3.31 30.60
CA ASP A 138 -0.84 3.13 31.94
C ASP A 138 -1.08 1.71 32.51
N GLY A 139 -1.01 0.70 31.65
CA GLY A 139 -1.23 -0.72 32.01
C GLY A 139 -2.67 -1.10 32.27
N GLN A 140 -3.64 -0.20 32.04
CA GLN A 140 -5.08 -0.51 32.12
C GLN A 140 -5.65 -0.74 30.73
N THR A 141 -6.29 -1.88 30.53
CA THR A 141 -6.94 -2.23 29.26
C THR A 141 -8.42 -1.81 29.28
N LYS A 142 -8.84 -1.15 28.20
CA LYS A 142 -10.24 -0.84 27.89
C LYS A 142 -10.61 -1.51 26.59
N SER A 143 -11.59 -2.39 26.60
CA SER A 143 -12.03 -3.14 25.43
C SER A 143 -13.35 -2.58 24.90
N PHE A 144 -13.38 -2.25 23.62
CA PHE A 144 -14.53 -1.71 22.91
C PHE A 144 -14.97 -2.71 21.85
N HIS A 145 -16.26 -3.10 21.90
CA HIS A 145 -16.85 -4.05 20.96
C HIS A 145 -17.84 -3.34 20.03
N LYS A 146 -17.68 -3.54 18.74
CA LYS A 146 -18.58 -3.00 17.72
C LYS A 146 -19.83 -3.87 17.61
N VAL A 147 -21.00 -3.25 17.75
CA VAL A 147 -22.28 -3.94 17.62
C VAL A 147 -23.22 -3.17 16.70
N SER A 148 -24.02 -3.90 15.94
CA SER A 148 -25.13 -3.33 15.20
C SER A 148 -26.41 -3.55 16.01
N ARG A 149 -27.17 -2.50 16.25
CA ARG A 149 -28.42 -2.54 16.99
C ARG A 149 -29.52 -1.81 16.24
N THR A 150 -30.73 -2.26 16.44
CA THR A 150 -31.93 -1.60 15.94
C THR A 150 -32.31 -0.47 16.88
N VAL A 151 -32.49 0.73 16.34
CA VAL A 151 -32.98 1.90 17.07
C VAL A 151 -34.27 2.37 16.42
N SER A 152 -35.29 2.67 17.22
CA SER A 152 -36.52 3.27 16.75
C SER A 152 -36.55 4.74 17.18
N ASP A 153 -36.86 5.62 16.25
CA ASP A 153 -37.05 7.05 16.52
C ASP A 153 -38.45 7.38 17.07
N GLU A 154 -38.73 8.66 17.30
CA GLU A 154 -40.04 9.14 17.84
C GLU A 154 -41.19 8.90 16.84
N GLU A 155 -40.92 8.67 15.57
CA GLU A 155 -41.90 8.41 14.50
C GLU A 155 -42.11 6.89 14.28
N ASN A 156 -41.50 6.03 15.11
CA ASN A 156 -41.43 4.55 14.98
C ASN A 156 -40.75 4.04 13.71
N GLU A 157 -39.93 4.87 13.05
CA GLU A 157 -39.03 4.38 12.02
C GLU A 157 -37.88 3.60 12.65
N THR A 158 -37.64 2.39 12.13
CA THR A 158 -36.63 1.49 12.65
C THR A 158 -35.37 1.57 11.79
N THR A 159 -34.26 2.02 12.39
CA THR A 159 -32.96 2.11 11.71
C THR A 159 -31.93 1.20 12.38
N MET A 160 -30.95 0.74 11.60
CA MET A 160 -29.78 0.01 12.12
C MET A 160 -28.69 1.02 12.46
N GLU A 161 -28.30 1.07 13.72
CA GLU A 161 -27.16 1.88 14.19
C GLU A 161 -25.99 0.94 14.54
N THR A 162 -24.79 1.28 14.07
CA THR A 162 -23.56 0.57 14.45
C THR A 162 -22.79 1.43 15.46
N VAL A 163 -22.51 0.87 16.62
CA VAL A 163 -21.87 1.60 17.74
C VAL A 163 -20.82 0.73 18.41
N TYR A 164 -19.88 1.37 19.09
CA TYR A 164 -18.98 0.67 20.01
C TYR A 164 -19.54 0.66 21.43
N LEU A 165 -19.40 -0.45 22.14
CA LEU A 165 -19.77 -0.61 23.53
C LEU A 165 -18.53 -0.78 24.40
N PHE A 166 -18.49 -0.05 25.52
CA PHE A 166 -17.56 -0.23 26.62
C PHE A 166 -18.36 -0.55 27.89
N GLU A 167 -18.10 -1.67 28.54
CA GLU A 167 -18.85 -2.14 29.70
C GLU A 167 -20.39 -2.14 29.48
N GLY A 168 -20.83 -2.49 28.26
CA GLY A 168 -22.25 -2.56 27.87
C GLY A 168 -22.89 -1.18 27.59
N LYS A 169 -22.16 -0.08 27.67
CA LYS A 169 -22.65 1.27 27.35
C LYS A 169 -22.05 1.78 26.04
N LYS A 170 -22.81 2.59 25.30
CA LYS A 170 -22.32 3.25 24.08
C LYS A 170 -21.09 4.10 24.43
N ALA A 171 -20.02 3.89 23.66
CA ALA A 171 -18.78 4.64 23.75
C ALA A 171 -18.51 5.35 22.42
N GLU A 172 -18.10 6.60 22.50
CA GLU A 172 -17.76 7.43 21.32
C GLU A 172 -16.25 7.35 21.08
N ILE A 173 -15.80 6.32 20.37
CA ILE A 173 -14.38 6.14 20.02
C ILE A 173 -14.07 6.45 18.55
N GLU A 174 -15.07 6.77 17.75
CA GLU A 174 -14.93 7.04 16.32
C GLU A 174 -13.94 8.18 16.06
N ASN A 175 -14.00 9.25 16.86
CA ASN A 175 -13.04 10.35 16.73
C ASN A 175 -11.60 9.91 16.99
N LEU A 176 -11.39 9.03 17.97
CA LEU A 176 -10.07 8.45 18.24
C LEU A 176 -9.58 7.62 17.05
N LEU A 177 -10.45 6.79 16.46
CA LEU A 177 -10.12 5.99 15.29
C LEU A 177 -9.79 6.86 14.06
N TYR A 178 -10.54 7.94 13.86
CA TYR A 178 -10.21 8.93 12.80
C TYR A 178 -8.89 9.65 13.06
N MET A 179 -8.58 10.01 14.31
CA MET A 179 -7.28 10.61 14.67
C MET A 179 -6.13 9.63 14.42
N LEU A 180 -6.29 8.36 14.73
CA LEU A 180 -5.28 7.33 14.44
C LEU A 180 -5.06 7.15 12.94
N ASN A 181 -6.15 7.16 12.13
CA ASN A 181 -6.04 7.12 10.67
C ASN A 181 -5.41 8.39 10.07
N GLY A 182 -5.52 9.50 10.74
CA GLY A 182 -4.87 10.76 10.35
C GLY A 182 -3.46 10.94 10.90
N LEU A 183 -2.92 9.93 11.59
CA LEU A 183 -1.59 10.02 12.18
C LEU A 183 -0.52 10.00 11.09
N THR A 184 0.34 11.03 11.09
CA THR A 184 1.41 11.16 10.11
C THR A 184 2.78 10.98 10.74
N ALA A 185 3.67 10.32 10.02
CA ALA A 185 5.05 10.14 10.40
C ALA A 185 5.83 11.45 10.30
N THR A 186 6.64 11.75 11.31
CA THR A 186 7.63 12.84 11.28
C THR A 186 9.02 12.34 10.86
N GLY A 187 9.18 11.04 10.75
CA GLY A 187 10.39 10.36 10.32
C GLY A 187 10.25 8.84 10.42
N PHE A 188 11.18 8.12 9.82
CA PHE A 188 11.20 6.66 9.82
C PHE A 188 12.17 6.13 10.86
N ALA A 189 11.79 5.05 11.54
CA ALA A 189 12.45 4.54 12.73
C ALA A 189 13.06 3.14 12.53
N ASP A 190 13.43 2.79 11.31
CA ASP A 190 13.93 1.48 10.95
C ASP A 190 15.04 1.01 11.90
N LYS A 191 14.84 -0.19 12.49
CA LYS A 191 15.78 -0.80 13.45
C LYS A 191 16.02 -0.01 14.75
N THR A 192 15.18 0.97 15.06
CA THR A 192 15.25 1.71 16.32
C THR A 192 14.53 0.90 17.40
N GLU A 193 15.19 0.54 18.48
CA GLU A 193 14.57 -0.18 19.58
C GLU A 193 13.93 0.80 20.58
N PRO A 194 12.75 0.47 21.16
CA PRO A 194 12.16 1.23 22.24
C PRO A 194 13.07 1.27 23.47
N LYS A 195 13.36 2.45 23.97
CA LYS A 195 14.22 2.65 25.17
C LYS A 195 13.42 2.83 26.48
N ARG A 196 12.10 2.97 26.37
CA ARG A 196 11.20 3.21 27.48
C ARG A 196 9.99 2.28 27.41
N THR A 197 9.25 2.17 28.49
CA THR A 197 7.97 1.45 28.48
C THR A 197 6.95 2.18 27.61
N ALA A 198 6.05 1.41 26.99
CA ALA A 198 4.94 1.97 26.23
C ALA A 198 4.05 2.84 27.09
N GLU A 199 3.63 3.99 26.58
CA GLU A 199 2.63 4.86 27.20
C GLU A 199 1.22 4.47 26.75
N LEU A 200 1.08 4.03 25.50
CA LEU A 200 -0.20 3.76 24.87
C LEU A 200 -0.03 2.60 23.91
N ALA A 201 -0.98 1.67 23.92
CA ALA A 201 -1.07 0.62 22.92
C ALA A 201 -2.53 0.41 22.48
N PHE A 202 -2.71 0.01 21.24
CA PHE A 202 -3.99 -0.41 20.67
C PHE A 202 -3.83 -1.78 20.04
N LEU A 203 -4.77 -2.66 20.34
CA LEU A 203 -4.96 -3.92 19.65
C LEU A 203 -6.29 -3.84 18.86
N PHE A 204 -6.20 -4.06 17.56
CA PHE A 204 -7.34 -4.02 16.65
C PHE A 204 -7.66 -5.43 16.15
N THR A 205 -8.94 -5.79 16.18
CA THR A 205 -9.44 -7.04 15.61
C THR A 205 -10.33 -6.71 14.40
N GLN A 206 -10.11 -7.40 13.28
CA GLN A 206 -10.86 -7.20 12.03
C GLN A 206 -11.69 -8.46 11.70
N ASN A 207 -12.87 -8.23 11.13
CA ASN A 207 -13.74 -9.28 10.63
C ASN A 207 -13.39 -9.62 9.18
N GLN A 208 -12.17 -10.11 8.93
CA GLN A 208 -11.80 -10.72 7.66
C GLN A 208 -11.67 -12.24 7.85
N ASN A 209 -11.71 -12.99 6.75
CA ASN A 209 -11.68 -14.45 6.74
C ASN A 209 -10.52 -15.09 7.54
N ASP A 210 -9.57 -14.28 8.00
CA ASP A 210 -8.36 -14.69 8.75
C ASP A 210 -8.23 -14.02 10.13
N HIS A 211 -9.25 -13.34 10.67
CA HIS A 211 -9.19 -12.63 11.96
C HIS A 211 -7.83 -11.97 12.20
N SER A 212 -7.42 -11.10 11.28
CA SER A 212 -6.13 -10.42 11.41
C SER A 212 -6.19 -9.39 12.53
N ASN A 213 -5.45 -9.68 13.59
CA ASN A 213 -5.21 -8.72 14.65
C ASN A 213 -3.93 -7.97 14.32
N PHE A 214 -3.87 -6.69 14.65
CA PHE A 214 -2.63 -5.97 14.63
C PHE A 214 -2.52 -5.03 15.84
N GLU A 215 -1.30 -4.79 16.26
CA GLU A 215 -0.95 -4.00 17.42
C GLU A 215 -0.25 -2.73 17.00
N LEU A 216 -0.66 -1.60 17.60
CA LEU A 216 -0.02 -0.30 17.44
C LEU A 216 0.44 0.18 18.81
N VAL A 217 1.75 0.37 19.01
CA VAL A 217 2.29 0.75 20.32
C VAL A 217 3.11 2.04 20.21
N PHE A 218 2.88 2.94 21.17
CA PHE A 218 3.56 4.22 21.26
C PHE A 218 4.53 4.22 22.44
N TYR A 219 5.79 4.48 22.14
CA TYR A 219 6.86 4.60 23.13
C TYR A 219 7.38 6.03 23.18
N PRO A 220 7.51 6.64 24.37
CA PRO A 220 8.13 7.96 24.46
C PRO A 220 9.58 7.88 23.96
N TYR A 221 9.92 8.67 22.95
CA TYR A 221 11.27 8.69 22.40
C TYR A 221 12.05 9.88 22.97
N ASP A 222 11.53 11.10 22.79
CA ASP A 222 12.05 12.33 23.38
C ASP A 222 10.91 13.24 23.90
N SER A 223 11.17 14.54 24.07
CA SER A 223 10.18 15.49 24.58
C SER A 223 9.08 15.84 23.57
N THR A 224 9.30 15.59 22.29
CA THR A 224 8.43 16.00 21.19
C THR A 224 7.94 14.83 20.32
N SER A 225 8.54 13.66 20.48
CA SER A 225 8.32 12.52 19.59
C SER A 225 8.01 11.24 20.36
N CYS A 226 7.16 10.40 19.76
CA CYS A 226 6.98 9.00 20.11
C CYS A 226 7.53 8.10 18.99
N LEU A 227 8.18 7.02 19.38
CA LEU A 227 8.44 5.89 18.51
C LEU A 227 7.18 5.03 18.41
N VAL A 228 6.75 4.70 17.21
CA VAL A 228 5.60 3.83 16.97
C VAL A 228 6.07 2.48 16.43
N THR A 229 5.55 1.40 17.02
CA THR A 229 5.72 0.05 16.50
C THR A 229 4.38 -0.48 15.99
N ILE A 230 4.43 -1.24 14.91
CA ILE A 230 3.30 -2.01 14.38
C ILE A 230 3.70 -3.47 14.45
N ASP A 231 2.90 -4.31 15.12
CA ASP A 231 3.16 -5.73 15.35
C ASP A 231 4.57 -6.01 15.91
N GLY A 232 5.04 -5.11 16.79
CA GLY A 232 6.35 -5.20 17.44
C GLY A 232 7.53 -4.68 16.60
N GLU A 233 7.32 -4.33 15.34
CA GLU A 233 8.36 -3.75 14.49
C GLU A 233 8.36 -2.22 14.56
N SER A 234 9.53 -1.62 14.79
CA SER A 234 9.69 -0.16 14.79
C SER A 234 9.50 0.39 13.40
N THR A 235 8.55 1.31 13.26
CA THR A 235 8.08 1.78 11.96
C THR A 235 8.38 3.25 11.74
N VAL A 236 7.91 4.12 12.61
CA VAL A 236 7.99 5.58 12.43
C VAL A 236 8.15 6.34 13.76
N PHE A 237 8.54 7.59 13.63
CA PHE A 237 8.35 8.59 14.66
C PHE A 237 7.11 9.42 14.37
N VAL A 238 6.38 9.79 15.41
CA VAL A 238 5.23 10.70 15.33
C VAL A 238 5.40 11.85 16.34
N SER A 239 4.73 12.96 16.10
CA SER A 239 4.66 14.05 17.07
C SER A 239 3.89 13.62 18.31
N ARG A 240 4.36 14.04 19.49
CA ARG A 240 3.75 13.74 20.80
C ARG A 240 2.65 14.74 21.13
#